data_083794ecd6e345a312150ef7761f3cd1
#
_entry.id   083794ecd6e345a312150ef7761f3cd1
#
_cell.length_a   1.000
_cell.length_b   1.000
_cell.length_c   1.000
_cell.angle_alpha   90.00
_cell.angle_beta   90.00
_cell.angle_gamma   90.00
#
_symmetry.space_group_name_H-M   'P 1'
#
loop_
_entity.id
_entity.type
_entity.pdbx_description
1 polymer ?
#
loop_
_entity_poly.entity_id
_entity_poly.type
_entity_poly.pdbx_seq_one_letter_code
_entity_poly.pdbx_strand_id
1 'polypeptide(L)'
;MKHGLRIFLAAAVLLSGVAASLAEGYPSRPVRVVVGFPAGGPTDIIARIVAQRLSESLGQQFFVENIGGAGGNTAAGQVARVTPDGYTIMAISTGFMVNPSLYAKVPYDPIRDFSAVSLVAVSPNVVVVNPSVPAKSLPELVQLIRDNPGKYSFAGPGVGSTPHLGGELFRLAFKLDLVHVPFTGAAPAVQATIGGHTPIAFTALPSSLSAIQAGQVRALGVAATERAGGIPDVPTFAEQGIKDQEAYTLTGIVAPAGTPKEIVDLLSREIAKSVARPDVNERLAVLGFKGVANTPEEFGARIKLEIEKWGKVVRDANLRIE
;
A
#
# COMPACT_ATOMS: atom_id res chain seq x y z
N MET A 1 -26.44 31.09 -42.33
CA MET A 1 -25.56 31.13 -41.17
C MET A 1 -26.27 31.04 -39.81
N LYS A 2 -27.52 31.42 -39.61
CA LYS A 2 -28.21 31.39 -38.30
C LYS A 2 -28.76 30.03 -37.89
N HIS A 3 -28.92 29.06 -38.78
CA HIS A 3 -29.46 27.73 -38.49
C HIS A 3 -28.36 26.74 -38.00
N GLY A 4 -27.12 26.86 -38.51
CA GLY A 4 -26.01 26.00 -38.08
C GLY A 4 -25.57 26.26 -36.65
N LEU A 5 -25.63 27.52 -36.20
CA LEU A 5 -25.23 27.88 -34.81
C LEU A 5 -26.22 27.36 -33.75
N ARG A 6 -27.52 27.26 -34.10
CA ARG A 6 -28.54 26.72 -33.17
C ARG A 6 -28.45 25.21 -33.00
N ILE A 7 -28.02 24.47 -34.02
CA ILE A 7 -27.83 23.02 -33.97
C ILE A 7 -26.59 22.69 -33.13
N PHE A 8 -25.50 23.48 -33.23
CA PHE A 8 -24.30 23.30 -32.39
C PHE A 8 -24.56 23.58 -30.92
N LEU A 9 -25.37 24.60 -30.58
CA LEU A 9 -25.72 24.88 -29.18
C LEU A 9 -26.63 23.81 -28.59
N ALA A 10 -27.56 23.25 -29.37
CA ALA A 10 -28.43 22.17 -28.91
C ALA A 10 -27.67 20.85 -28.67
N ALA A 11 -26.67 20.53 -29.50
CA ALA A 11 -25.81 19.36 -29.33
C ALA A 11 -24.89 19.49 -28.10
N ALA A 12 -24.36 20.68 -27.81
CA ALA A 12 -23.53 20.95 -26.66
C ALA A 12 -24.30 20.84 -25.33
N VAL A 13 -25.58 21.27 -25.32
CA VAL A 13 -26.46 21.16 -24.14
C VAL A 13 -26.87 19.70 -23.89
N LEU A 14 -27.08 18.90 -24.95
CA LEU A 14 -27.41 17.48 -24.83
C LEU A 14 -26.24 16.65 -24.31
N LEU A 15 -25.00 16.97 -24.70
CA LEU A 15 -23.79 16.29 -24.17
C LEU A 15 -23.51 16.63 -22.70
N SER A 16 -23.82 17.85 -22.25
CA SER A 16 -23.66 18.26 -20.85
C SER A 16 -24.68 17.59 -19.92
N GLY A 17 -25.90 17.29 -20.42
CA GLY A 17 -26.94 16.63 -19.64
C GLY A 17 -26.70 15.13 -19.41
N VAL A 18 -25.98 14.45 -20.30
CA VAL A 18 -25.69 13.01 -20.16
C VAL A 18 -24.66 12.73 -19.07
N ALA A 19 -23.67 13.61 -18.89
CA ALA A 19 -22.66 13.45 -17.85
C ALA A 19 -23.24 13.62 -16.42
N ALA A 20 -24.16 14.55 -16.22
CA ALA A 20 -24.82 14.77 -14.92
C ALA A 20 -25.77 13.62 -14.52
N SER A 21 -26.41 12.96 -15.51
CA SER A 21 -27.36 11.86 -15.27
C SER A 21 -26.69 10.55 -14.81
N LEU A 22 -25.39 10.36 -15.09
CA LEU A 22 -24.68 9.14 -14.70
C LEU A 22 -24.34 9.10 -13.20
N ALA A 23 -24.21 10.24 -12.53
CA ALA A 23 -23.90 10.31 -11.11
C ALA A 23 -25.14 10.21 -10.19
N GLU A 24 -26.32 10.62 -10.65
CA GLU A 24 -27.57 10.54 -9.88
C GLU A 24 -28.06 9.10 -9.62
N GLY A 25 -27.55 8.12 -10.37
CA GLY A 25 -27.91 6.70 -10.23
C GLY A 25 -26.75 5.75 -9.87
N TYR A 26 -25.55 6.28 -9.64
CA TYR A 26 -24.40 5.44 -9.30
C TYR A 26 -24.28 5.21 -7.79
N PRO A 27 -24.04 3.95 -7.33
CA PRO A 27 -24.10 2.71 -8.11
C PRO A 27 -25.52 2.15 -8.23
N SER A 28 -25.92 1.68 -9.42
CA SER A 28 -27.22 1.02 -9.67
C SER A 28 -27.11 -0.50 -9.70
N ARG A 29 -25.91 -1.05 -9.62
CA ARG A 29 -25.58 -2.48 -9.60
C ARG A 29 -24.34 -2.75 -8.75
N PRO A 30 -24.01 -4.02 -8.41
CA PRO A 30 -22.84 -4.33 -7.64
C PRO A 30 -21.52 -3.81 -8.24
N VAL A 31 -20.62 -3.33 -7.36
CA VAL A 31 -19.29 -2.80 -7.72
C VAL A 31 -18.21 -3.78 -7.30
N ARG A 32 -17.32 -4.10 -8.22
CA ARG A 32 -16.19 -4.99 -8.01
C ARG A 32 -14.98 -4.22 -7.46
N VAL A 33 -14.44 -4.68 -6.34
CA VAL A 33 -13.21 -4.19 -5.72
C VAL A 33 -12.11 -5.23 -5.93
N VAL A 34 -11.24 -5.01 -6.91
CA VAL A 34 -10.17 -5.95 -7.24
C VAL A 34 -8.99 -5.77 -6.27
N VAL A 35 -8.45 -6.88 -5.78
CA VAL A 35 -7.25 -6.94 -4.93
C VAL A 35 -6.21 -7.83 -5.60
N GLY A 36 -5.01 -7.31 -5.87
CA GLY A 36 -3.93 -8.02 -6.56
C GLY A 36 -3.17 -9.05 -5.72
N PHE A 37 -3.70 -9.45 -4.56
CA PHE A 37 -3.05 -10.32 -3.59
C PHE A 37 -4.03 -11.35 -3.03
N PRO A 38 -3.52 -12.46 -2.43
CA PRO A 38 -4.37 -13.44 -1.75
C PRO A 38 -5.21 -12.83 -0.63
N ALA A 39 -6.35 -13.45 -0.35
CA ALA A 39 -7.23 -13.07 0.74
C ALA A 39 -6.52 -13.13 2.11
N GLY A 40 -6.91 -12.26 3.03
CA GLY A 40 -6.36 -12.17 4.39
C GLY A 40 -5.05 -11.37 4.51
N GLY A 41 -4.48 -10.89 3.40
CA GLY A 41 -3.34 -9.97 3.43
C GLY A 41 -3.76 -8.53 3.79
N PRO A 42 -2.79 -7.64 4.12
CA PRO A 42 -3.08 -6.27 4.55
C PRO A 42 -3.98 -5.50 3.59
N THR A 43 -3.72 -5.55 2.28
CA THR A 43 -4.53 -4.88 1.26
C THR A 43 -5.95 -5.44 1.19
N ASP A 44 -6.11 -6.77 1.32
CA ASP A 44 -7.43 -7.42 1.30
C ASP A 44 -8.27 -7.02 2.53
N ILE A 45 -7.65 -6.96 3.71
CA ILE A 45 -8.33 -6.53 4.95
C ILE A 45 -8.89 -5.11 4.78
N ILE A 46 -8.07 -4.17 4.31
CA ILE A 46 -8.50 -2.79 4.07
C ILE A 46 -9.56 -2.72 2.98
N ALA A 47 -9.39 -3.45 1.87
CA ALA A 47 -10.38 -3.51 0.79
C ALA A 47 -11.75 -3.99 1.27
N ARG A 48 -11.80 -4.99 2.17
CA ARG A 48 -13.06 -5.49 2.75
C ARG A 48 -13.71 -4.48 3.69
N ILE A 49 -12.93 -3.77 4.50
CA ILE A 49 -13.45 -2.69 5.35
C ILE A 49 -14.08 -1.60 4.47
N VAL A 50 -13.38 -1.15 3.43
CA VAL A 50 -13.89 -0.15 2.48
C VAL A 50 -15.13 -0.65 1.76
N ALA A 51 -15.09 -1.87 1.20
CA ALA A 51 -16.20 -2.46 0.46
C ALA A 51 -17.47 -2.57 1.31
N GLN A 52 -17.33 -3.02 2.57
CA GLN A 52 -18.42 -3.07 3.51
C GLN A 52 -19.04 -1.67 3.73
N ARG A 53 -18.21 -0.67 4.02
CA ARG A 53 -18.69 0.69 4.30
C ARG A 53 -19.30 1.38 3.09
N LEU A 54 -18.73 1.19 1.91
CA LEU A 54 -19.32 1.69 0.67
C LEU A 54 -20.66 1.01 0.38
N SER A 55 -20.79 -0.29 0.66
CA SER A 55 -22.07 -0.99 0.50
C SER A 55 -23.15 -0.43 1.43
N GLU A 56 -22.79 -0.15 2.68
CA GLU A 56 -23.70 0.43 3.67
C GLU A 56 -24.12 1.87 3.30
N SER A 57 -23.20 2.69 2.80
CA SER A 57 -23.47 4.10 2.52
C SER A 57 -24.13 4.35 1.17
N LEU A 58 -23.84 3.54 0.16
CA LEU A 58 -24.32 3.74 -1.22
C LEU A 58 -25.46 2.79 -1.63
N GLY A 59 -25.87 1.85 -0.75
CA GLY A 59 -27.04 1.00 -0.95
C GLY A 59 -26.88 -0.08 -2.02
N GLN A 60 -25.67 -0.28 -2.57
CA GLN A 60 -25.34 -1.35 -3.51
C GLN A 60 -24.15 -2.15 -2.99
N GLN A 61 -24.07 -3.43 -3.37
CA GLN A 61 -23.00 -4.31 -2.93
C GLN A 61 -21.66 -3.91 -3.56
N PHE A 62 -20.66 -3.64 -2.72
CA PHE A 62 -19.25 -3.65 -3.10
C PHE A 62 -18.66 -4.97 -2.67
N PHE A 63 -18.09 -5.75 -3.60
CA PHE A 63 -17.53 -7.06 -3.29
C PHE A 63 -16.06 -7.16 -3.69
N VAL A 64 -15.27 -7.82 -2.85
CA VAL A 64 -13.84 -8.00 -3.08
C VAL A 64 -13.59 -9.24 -3.90
N GLU A 65 -12.78 -9.08 -4.96
CA GLU A 65 -12.26 -10.16 -5.79
C GLU A 65 -10.73 -10.17 -5.74
N ASN A 66 -10.15 -11.30 -5.33
CA ASN A 66 -8.71 -11.48 -5.25
C ASN A 66 -8.15 -12.07 -6.54
N ILE A 67 -7.29 -11.34 -7.26
CA ILE A 67 -6.62 -11.74 -8.48
C ILE A 67 -5.11 -11.68 -8.25
N GLY A 68 -4.53 -12.74 -7.71
CA GLY A 68 -3.10 -12.81 -7.45
C GLY A 68 -2.25 -12.97 -8.73
N GLY A 69 -0.95 -12.68 -8.60
CA GLY A 69 0.03 -12.93 -9.65
C GLY A 69 0.98 -11.76 -9.89
N ALA A 70 2.27 -12.07 -10.07
CA ALA A 70 3.34 -11.13 -10.41
C ALA A 70 3.34 -9.85 -9.54
N GLY A 71 3.23 -9.99 -8.21
CA GLY A 71 3.22 -8.84 -7.30
C GLY A 71 2.02 -7.88 -7.48
N GLY A 72 0.89 -8.36 -8.01
CA GLY A 72 -0.30 -7.57 -8.30
C GLY A 72 -0.39 -7.06 -9.74
N ASN A 73 0.65 -7.28 -10.57
CA ASN A 73 0.69 -6.81 -11.96
C ASN A 73 -0.43 -7.43 -12.81
N THR A 74 -0.80 -8.70 -12.55
CA THR A 74 -1.90 -9.37 -13.25
C THR A 74 -3.21 -8.63 -13.04
N ALA A 75 -3.56 -8.33 -11.80
CA ALA A 75 -4.78 -7.59 -11.46
C ALA A 75 -4.76 -6.17 -12.06
N ALA A 76 -3.65 -5.45 -11.87
CA ALA A 76 -3.52 -4.09 -12.38
C ALA A 76 -3.66 -4.02 -13.91
N GLY A 77 -3.03 -4.96 -14.64
CA GLY A 77 -3.15 -5.03 -16.09
C GLY A 77 -4.55 -5.39 -16.58
N GLN A 78 -5.33 -6.15 -15.80
CA GLN A 78 -6.74 -6.41 -16.12
C GLN A 78 -7.59 -5.15 -15.87
N VAL A 79 -7.46 -4.52 -14.71
CA VAL A 79 -8.25 -3.33 -14.32
C VAL A 79 -7.95 -2.14 -15.24
N ALA A 80 -6.71 -1.96 -15.68
CA ALA A 80 -6.35 -0.91 -16.63
C ALA A 80 -7.12 -0.96 -17.98
N ARG A 81 -7.76 -2.10 -18.30
CA ARG A 81 -8.44 -2.33 -19.59
C ARG A 81 -9.95 -2.45 -19.49
N VAL A 82 -10.52 -2.37 -18.30
CA VAL A 82 -11.99 -2.43 -18.16
C VAL A 82 -12.60 -1.07 -18.45
N THR A 83 -13.90 -1.09 -18.76
CA THR A 83 -14.68 0.15 -19.00
C THR A 83 -14.58 1.06 -17.77
N PRO A 84 -14.25 2.35 -17.95
CA PRO A 84 -14.09 3.30 -16.85
C PRO A 84 -15.43 3.86 -16.37
N ASP A 85 -16.37 2.98 -16.00
CA ASP A 85 -17.73 3.31 -15.58
C ASP A 85 -17.92 3.32 -14.05
N GLY A 86 -16.83 3.11 -13.31
CA GLY A 86 -16.83 3.06 -11.84
C GLY A 86 -17.25 1.72 -11.24
N TYR A 87 -17.75 0.74 -12.01
CA TYR A 87 -18.19 -0.56 -11.49
C TYR A 87 -17.06 -1.57 -11.30
N THR A 88 -15.83 -1.18 -11.63
CA THR A 88 -14.61 -1.88 -11.22
C THR A 88 -13.62 -0.87 -10.68
N ILE A 89 -13.24 -1.03 -9.42
CA ILE A 89 -12.18 -0.27 -8.77
C ILE A 89 -11.13 -1.24 -8.23
N MET A 90 -9.95 -0.75 -7.90
CA MET A 90 -8.85 -1.59 -7.41
C MET A 90 -8.30 -1.08 -6.10
N ALA A 91 -8.14 -1.98 -5.13
CA ALA A 91 -7.34 -1.73 -3.95
C ALA A 91 -5.88 -2.07 -4.26
N ILE A 92 -5.03 -1.07 -4.19
CA ILE A 92 -3.60 -1.16 -4.49
C ILE A 92 -2.74 -1.14 -3.22
N SER A 93 -1.56 -1.72 -3.31
CA SER A 93 -0.48 -1.56 -2.34
C SER A 93 0.68 -0.76 -2.93
N THR A 94 1.72 -0.49 -2.14
CA THR A 94 2.95 0.16 -2.60
C THR A 94 3.58 -0.53 -3.80
N GLY A 95 3.46 -1.86 -3.92
CA GLY A 95 3.95 -2.62 -5.09
C GLY A 95 3.43 -2.11 -6.43
N PHE A 96 2.21 -1.60 -6.48
CA PHE A 96 1.64 -0.98 -7.69
C PHE A 96 2.50 0.18 -8.23
N MET A 97 3.16 0.93 -7.34
CA MET A 97 4.03 2.06 -7.67
C MET A 97 5.49 1.64 -7.89
N VAL A 98 5.92 0.55 -7.25
CA VAL A 98 7.28 0.02 -7.32
C VAL A 98 7.53 -0.80 -8.58
N ASN A 99 6.57 -1.64 -8.95
CA ASN A 99 6.72 -2.67 -9.99
C ASN A 99 7.17 -2.13 -11.35
N PRO A 100 6.77 -0.93 -11.82
CA PRO A 100 7.31 -0.37 -13.07
C PRO A 100 8.83 -0.15 -13.08
N SER A 101 9.44 0.04 -11.90
CA SER A 101 10.90 0.16 -11.77
C SER A 101 11.61 -1.18 -11.56
N LEU A 102 10.88 -2.16 -11.01
CA LEU A 102 11.42 -3.45 -10.56
C LEU A 102 11.35 -4.54 -11.63
N TYR A 103 10.25 -4.62 -12.37
CA TYR A 103 10.03 -5.63 -13.40
C TYR A 103 10.51 -5.13 -14.75
N ALA A 104 11.06 -6.03 -15.56
CA ALA A 104 11.47 -5.70 -16.94
C ALA A 104 10.30 -5.16 -17.78
N LYS A 105 9.06 -5.64 -17.52
CA LYS A 105 7.84 -5.18 -18.18
C LYS A 105 6.64 -5.36 -17.26
N VAL A 106 5.82 -4.31 -17.13
CA VAL A 106 4.52 -4.37 -16.47
C VAL A 106 3.40 -4.04 -17.47
N PRO A 107 2.19 -4.62 -17.30
CA PRO A 107 1.09 -4.46 -18.27
C PRO A 107 0.26 -3.19 -18.04
N TYR A 108 0.75 -2.21 -17.27
CA TYR A 108 0.07 -0.97 -16.92
C TYR A 108 1.05 0.17 -16.64
N ASP A 109 0.54 1.38 -16.67
CA ASP A 109 1.20 2.59 -16.19
C ASP A 109 0.38 3.15 -15.00
N PRO A 110 0.97 3.28 -13.80
CA PRO A 110 0.23 3.70 -12.61
C PRO A 110 -0.31 5.14 -12.67
N ILE A 111 0.23 5.99 -13.54
CA ILE A 111 -0.19 7.39 -13.71
C ILE A 111 -1.18 7.55 -14.86
N ARG A 112 -0.90 6.90 -16.00
CA ARG A 112 -1.67 7.07 -17.22
C ARG A 112 -2.95 6.26 -17.24
N ASP A 113 -2.90 5.02 -16.71
CA ASP A 113 -3.97 4.04 -16.88
C ASP A 113 -4.95 4.01 -15.69
N PHE A 114 -4.72 4.86 -14.67
CA PHE A 114 -5.55 4.90 -13.46
C PHE A 114 -5.86 6.33 -12.99
N SER A 115 -7.03 6.49 -12.41
CA SER A 115 -7.46 7.67 -11.64
C SER A 115 -7.32 7.35 -10.15
N ALA A 116 -6.59 8.17 -9.41
CA ALA A 116 -6.51 8.05 -7.95
C ALA A 116 -7.89 8.36 -7.33
N VAL A 117 -8.31 7.57 -6.34
CA VAL A 117 -9.55 7.81 -5.58
C VAL A 117 -9.21 8.27 -4.18
N SER A 118 -8.52 7.45 -3.38
CA SER A 118 -8.08 7.83 -2.03
C SER A 118 -7.00 6.89 -1.51
N LEU A 119 -6.02 7.41 -0.78
CA LEU A 119 -5.18 6.62 0.12
C LEU A 119 -6.00 6.33 1.38
N VAL A 120 -6.37 5.08 1.57
CA VAL A 120 -7.28 4.67 2.66
C VAL A 120 -6.55 4.55 3.98
N ALA A 121 -5.45 3.81 3.99
CA ALA A 121 -4.68 3.52 5.18
C ALA A 121 -3.21 3.29 4.87
N VAL A 122 -2.37 3.50 5.87
CA VAL A 122 -0.95 3.19 5.86
C VAL A 122 -0.61 2.29 7.04
N SER A 123 0.42 1.48 6.87
CA SER A 123 1.03 0.73 7.95
C SER A 123 2.54 0.97 7.95
N PRO A 124 3.15 1.35 9.06
CA PRO A 124 4.59 1.52 9.12
C PRO A 124 5.28 0.15 9.01
N ASN A 125 6.46 0.14 8.44
CA ASN A 125 7.35 -1.00 8.55
C ASN A 125 8.08 -0.96 9.88
N VAL A 126 8.42 -2.14 10.37
CA VAL A 126 9.16 -2.33 11.63
C VAL A 126 10.34 -3.25 11.39
N VAL A 127 11.41 -3.02 12.13
CA VAL A 127 12.53 -3.96 12.26
C VAL A 127 12.28 -4.78 13.50
N VAL A 128 12.17 -6.07 13.32
CA VAL A 128 12.07 -7.02 14.42
C VAL A 128 13.23 -8.00 14.39
N VAL A 129 13.63 -8.47 15.56
CA VAL A 129 14.69 -9.48 15.72
C VAL A 129 14.23 -10.63 16.59
N ASN A 130 14.82 -11.80 16.36
CA ASN A 130 14.70 -12.91 17.30
C ASN A 130 15.26 -12.47 18.66
N PRO A 131 14.66 -12.86 19.81
CA PRO A 131 15.15 -12.50 21.14
C PRO A 131 16.60 -12.87 21.43
N SER A 132 17.17 -13.87 20.73
CA SER A 132 18.58 -14.28 20.84
C SER A 132 19.57 -13.27 20.23
N VAL A 133 19.10 -12.33 19.37
CA VAL A 133 19.94 -11.26 18.84
C VAL A 133 20.25 -10.27 19.97
N PRO A 134 21.53 -9.97 20.26
CA PRO A 134 21.89 -9.17 21.44
C PRO A 134 21.53 -7.68 21.29
N ALA A 135 21.24 -7.20 20.07
CA ALA A 135 20.87 -5.81 19.83
C ALA A 135 19.51 -5.45 20.45
N LYS A 136 19.44 -4.30 21.12
CA LYS A 136 18.24 -3.73 21.74
C LYS A 136 17.78 -2.42 21.08
N SER A 137 18.54 -1.90 20.13
CA SER A 137 18.26 -0.69 19.36
C SER A 137 18.74 -0.84 17.93
N LEU A 138 18.30 0.06 17.02
CA LEU A 138 18.79 0.06 15.64
C LEU A 138 20.29 0.40 15.54
N PRO A 139 20.84 1.38 16.29
CA PRO A 139 22.29 1.61 16.30
C PRO A 139 23.09 0.38 16.74
N GLU A 140 22.63 -0.35 17.77
CA GLU A 140 23.28 -1.60 18.20
C GLU A 140 23.18 -2.68 17.13
N LEU A 141 22.05 -2.78 16.41
CA LEU A 141 21.90 -3.69 15.28
C LEU A 141 22.88 -3.36 14.14
N VAL A 142 23.00 -2.08 13.79
CA VAL A 142 23.97 -1.62 12.77
C VAL A 142 25.39 -2.02 13.15
N GLN A 143 25.78 -1.78 14.40
CA GLN A 143 27.12 -2.13 14.89
C GLN A 143 27.32 -3.65 14.89
N LEU A 144 26.34 -4.41 15.36
CA LEU A 144 26.37 -5.88 15.37
C LEU A 144 26.60 -6.48 13.98
N ILE A 145 25.89 -5.94 12.96
CA ILE A 145 26.05 -6.40 11.57
C ILE A 145 27.43 -6.04 11.04
N ARG A 146 27.93 -4.82 11.29
CA ARG A 146 29.26 -4.37 10.87
C ARG A 146 30.40 -5.22 11.46
N ASP A 147 30.28 -5.61 12.72
CA ASP A 147 31.27 -6.42 13.42
C ASP A 147 31.25 -7.89 12.98
N ASN A 148 30.23 -8.30 12.22
CA ASN A 148 30.03 -9.68 11.78
C ASN A 148 29.62 -9.73 10.29
N PRO A 149 30.48 -9.32 9.36
CA PRO A 149 30.16 -9.31 7.92
C PRO A 149 29.82 -10.74 7.44
N GLY A 150 28.81 -10.84 6.55
CA GLY A 150 28.33 -12.10 6.00
C GLY A 150 27.51 -12.99 6.93
N LYS A 151 27.38 -12.63 8.23
CA LYS A 151 26.70 -13.47 9.23
C LYS A 151 25.20 -13.25 9.28
N TYR A 152 24.71 -12.07 8.96
CA TYR A 152 23.32 -11.70 9.11
C TYR A 152 22.59 -11.58 7.78
N SER A 153 21.35 -12.02 7.80
CA SER A 153 20.37 -11.82 6.75
C SER A 153 19.06 -11.31 7.35
N PHE A 154 18.21 -10.72 6.53
CA PHE A 154 16.88 -10.30 6.97
C PHE A 154 15.78 -11.01 6.18
N ALA A 155 14.79 -11.49 6.90
CA ALA A 155 13.56 -12.00 6.33
C ALA A 155 12.66 -10.84 5.89
N GLY A 156 12.03 -10.99 4.75
CA GLY A 156 10.99 -10.07 4.27
C GLY A 156 10.01 -10.78 3.36
N PRO A 157 8.85 -10.18 3.10
CA PRO A 157 7.98 -10.62 2.02
C PRO A 157 8.73 -10.56 0.69
N GLY A 158 8.13 -11.08 -0.38
CA GLY A 158 8.77 -11.16 -1.70
C GLY A 158 9.45 -9.88 -2.18
N VAL A 159 10.36 -10.03 -3.11
CA VAL A 159 11.15 -8.95 -3.72
C VAL A 159 10.23 -7.83 -4.22
N GLY A 160 10.58 -6.56 -3.94
CA GLY A 160 9.78 -5.37 -4.30
C GLY A 160 8.67 -5.02 -3.31
N SER A 161 8.44 -5.83 -2.28
CA SER A 161 7.57 -5.42 -1.18
C SER A 161 8.16 -4.24 -0.40
N THR A 162 7.32 -3.41 0.21
CA THR A 162 7.81 -2.25 0.98
C THR A 162 8.75 -2.64 2.12
N PRO A 163 8.51 -3.73 2.88
CA PRO A 163 9.47 -4.18 3.87
C PRO A 163 10.83 -4.57 3.28
N HIS A 164 10.86 -5.26 2.13
CA HIS A 164 12.11 -5.55 1.45
C HIS A 164 12.84 -4.27 1.07
N LEU A 165 12.16 -3.32 0.40
CA LEU A 165 12.74 -2.04 -0.01
C LEU A 165 13.18 -1.18 1.18
N GLY A 166 12.46 -1.23 2.31
CA GLY A 166 12.88 -0.60 3.56
C GLY A 166 14.16 -1.22 4.12
N GLY A 167 14.29 -2.55 4.03
CA GLY A 167 15.52 -3.26 4.39
C GLY A 167 16.70 -2.91 3.49
N GLU A 168 16.46 -2.78 2.18
CA GLU A 168 17.48 -2.34 1.21
C GLU A 168 17.90 -0.89 1.45
N LEU A 169 16.94 0.00 1.72
CA LEU A 169 17.22 1.40 2.06
C LEU A 169 18.11 1.48 3.30
N PHE A 170 17.80 0.69 4.34
CA PHE A 170 18.59 0.59 5.57
C PHE A 170 20.00 0.02 5.28
N ARG A 171 20.08 -1.08 4.52
CA ARG A 171 21.35 -1.68 4.12
C ARG A 171 22.27 -0.70 3.37
N LEU A 172 21.72 0.04 2.41
CA LEU A 172 22.46 1.02 1.61
C LEU A 172 22.92 2.21 2.45
N ALA A 173 22.05 2.76 3.30
CA ALA A 173 22.37 3.92 4.14
C ALA A 173 23.54 3.66 5.10
N PHE A 174 23.62 2.45 5.65
CA PHE A 174 24.67 2.07 6.61
C PHE A 174 25.79 1.24 5.98
N LYS A 175 25.75 0.96 4.67
CA LYS A 175 26.72 0.12 3.94
C LYS A 175 26.93 -1.24 4.60
N LEU A 176 25.82 -1.91 4.92
CA LEU A 176 25.85 -3.18 5.64
C LEU A 176 25.99 -4.36 4.69
N ASP A 177 26.74 -5.36 5.11
CA ASP A 177 26.71 -6.70 4.52
C ASP A 177 25.52 -7.47 5.09
N LEU A 178 24.35 -7.26 4.50
CA LEU A 178 23.06 -7.76 4.95
C LEU A 178 22.25 -8.24 3.73
N VAL A 179 21.88 -9.50 3.71
CA VAL A 179 21.22 -10.13 2.55
C VAL A 179 19.74 -10.33 2.82
N HIS A 180 18.89 -9.99 1.84
CA HIS A 180 17.46 -10.29 1.88
C HIS A 180 17.19 -11.79 1.63
N VAL A 181 16.40 -12.40 2.49
CA VAL A 181 15.83 -13.74 2.33
C VAL A 181 14.33 -13.58 2.05
N PRO A 182 13.89 -13.79 0.79
CA PRO A 182 12.49 -13.59 0.42
C PRO A 182 11.62 -14.76 0.88
N PHE A 183 10.47 -14.45 1.46
CA PHE A 183 9.42 -15.39 1.81
C PHE A 183 8.17 -15.14 0.96
N THR A 184 7.29 -16.12 0.86
CA THR A 184 6.03 -16.01 0.09
C THR A 184 5.04 -14.97 0.64
N GLY A 185 5.32 -14.42 1.83
CA GLY A 185 4.51 -13.40 2.48
C GLY A 185 5.11 -12.96 3.81
N ALA A 186 4.48 -11.97 4.45
CA ALA A 186 4.95 -11.41 5.70
C ALA A 186 4.85 -12.41 6.88
N ALA A 187 3.78 -13.19 6.95
CA ALA A 187 3.61 -14.17 8.03
C ALA A 187 4.70 -15.25 8.02
N PRO A 188 5.04 -15.91 6.90
CA PRO A 188 6.18 -16.84 6.85
C PRO A 188 7.52 -16.19 7.22
N ALA A 189 7.75 -14.93 6.82
CA ALA A 189 8.97 -14.21 7.20
C ALA A 189 9.07 -14.01 8.72
N VAL A 190 7.98 -13.58 9.36
CA VAL A 190 7.91 -13.42 10.83
C VAL A 190 8.11 -14.77 11.53
N GLN A 191 7.50 -15.85 11.03
CA GLN A 191 7.70 -17.21 11.61
C GLN A 191 9.16 -17.68 11.51
N ALA A 192 9.82 -17.42 10.39
CA ALA A 192 11.25 -17.73 10.24
C ALA A 192 12.12 -16.96 11.26
N THR A 193 11.72 -15.71 11.57
CA THR A 193 12.40 -14.89 12.58
C THR A 193 12.14 -15.40 14.00
N ILE A 194 10.90 -15.80 14.32
CA ILE A 194 10.55 -16.44 15.60
C ILE A 194 11.37 -17.72 15.78
N GLY A 195 11.50 -18.53 14.75
CA GLY A 195 12.29 -19.77 14.76
C GLY A 195 13.82 -19.57 14.76
N GLY A 196 14.31 -18.34 14.62
CA GLY A 196 15.74 -18.03 14.58
C GLY A 196 16.45 -18.40 13.26
N HIS A 197 15.71 -18.88 12.24
CA HIS A 197 16.29 -19.24 10.93
C HIS A 197 16.80 -18.00 10.16
N THR A 198 16.09 -16.89 10.28
CA THR A 198 16.50 -15.58 9.78
C THR A 198 16.32 -14.58 10.94
N PRO A 199 17.37 -14.26 11.67
CA PRO A 199 17.25 -13.63 13.00
C PRO A 199 16.77 -12.17 12.97
N ILE A 200 16.72 -11.55 11.81
CA ILE A 200 16.23 -10.17 11.59
C ILE A 200 15.08 -10.24 10.59
N ALA A 201 14.04 -9.43 10.77
CA ALA A 201 13.04 -9.22 9.74
C ALA A 201 12.70 -7.73 9.59
N PHE A 202 12.49 -7.33 8.32
CA PHE A 202 11.78 -6.12 7.97
C PHE A 202 10.36 -6.53 7.56
N THR A 203 9.36 -5.98 8.23
CA THR A 203 7.96 -6.38 8.03
C THR A 203 7.02 -5.20 8.23
N ALA A 204 5.81 -5.26 7.63
CA ALA A 204 4.76 -4.32 7.98
C ALA A 204 4.21 -4.65 9.38
N LEU A 205 3.94 -3.65 10.20
CA LEU A 205 3.52 -3.80 11.59
C LEU A 205 2.35 -4.79 11.78
N PRO A 206 1.26 -4.78 10.96
CA PRO A 206 0.15 -5.72 11.14
C PRO A 206 0.57 -7.18 11.15
N SER A 207 1.59 -7.53 10.37
CA SER A 207 2.04 -8.91 10.22
C SER A 207 2.88 -9.43 11.40
N SER A 208 3.43 -8.54 12.20
CA SER A 208 4.30 -8.87 13.36
C SER A 208 3.72 -8.43 14.70
N LEU A 209 2.63 -7.68 14.71
CA LEU A 209 2.09 -7.05 15.91
C LEU A 209 1.83 -8.05 17.04
N SER A 210 1.13 -9.15 16.75
CA SER A 210 0.85 -10.20 17.73
C SER A 210 2.14 -10.87 18.26
N ALA A 211 3.12 -11.12 17.40
CA ALA A 211 4.39 -11.72 17.78
C ALA A 211 5.24 -10.76 18.65
N ILE A 212 5.18 -9.44 18.38
CA ILE A 212 5.83 -8.41 19.20
C ILE A 212 5.17 -8.37 20.59
N GLN A 213 3.84 -8.30 20.63
CA GLN A 213 3.07 -8.25 21.88
C GLN A 213 3.24 -9.51 22.72
N ALA A 214 3.40 -10.66 22.08
CA ALA A 214 3.68 -11.95 22.75
C ALA A 214 5.17 -12.13 23.14
N GLY A 215 6.06 -11.16 22.84
CA GLY A 215 7.49 -11.26 23.12
C GLY A 215 8.23 -12.32 22.30
N GLN A 216 7.62 -12.87 21.26
CA GLN A 216 8.23 -13.87 20.37
C GLN A 216 9.30 -13.27 19.46
N VAL A 217 9.17 -11.98 19.15
CA VAL A 217 10.20 -11.17 18.50
C VAL A 217 10.32 -9.83 19.24
N ARG A 218 11.49 -9.21 19.17
CA ARG A 218 11.74 -7.87 19.71
C ARG A 218 11.70 -6.86 18.58
N ALA A 219 10.83 -5.83 18.68
CA ALA A 219 10.84 -4.70 17.79
C ALA A 219 11.95 -3.71 18.19
N LEU A 220 12.80 -3.32 17.24
CA LEU A 220 13.90 -2.38 17.46
C LEU A 220 13.58 -0.97 17.00
N GLY A 221 12.68 -0.81 16.05
CA GLY A 221 12.31 0.51 15.53
C GLY A 221 11.17 0.48 14.54
N VAL A 222 10.47 1.60 14.48
CA VAL A 222 9.36 1.86 13.55
C VAL A 222 9.83 2.82 12.47
N ALA A 223 9.73 2.43 11.21
CA ALA A 223 10.11 3.25 10.06
C ALA A 223 9.00 4.26 9.70
N ALA A 224 8.69 5.15 10.63
CA ALA A 224 7.61 6.12 10.54
C ALA A 224 8.01 7.47 11.17
N THR A 225 7.23 8.51 10.89
CA THR A 225 7.41 9.86 11.47
C THR A 225 6.98 9.95 12.94
N GLU A 226 6.16 9.00 13.40
CA GLU A 226 5.65 8.91 14.77
C GLU A 226 5.60 7.44 15.21
N ARG A 227 5.58 7.19 16.52
CA ARG A 227 5.45 5.84 17.08
C ARG A 227 4.09 5.24 16.72
N ALA A 228 4.05 3.91 16.56
CA ALA A 228 2.82 3.21 16.24
C ALA A 228 2.01 2.89 17.49
N GLY A 229 0.69 3.17 17.48
CA GLY A 229 -0.18 2.99 18.65
C GLY A 229 -0.24 1.56 19.20
N GLY A 230 -0.08 0.55 18.34
CA GLY A 230 -0.04 -0.86 18.77
C GLY A 230 1.26 -1.27 19.50
N ILE A 231 2.34 -0.46 19.42
CA ILE A 231 3.65 -0.67 20.04
C ILE A 231 4.26 0.68 20.48
N PRO A 232 3.61 1.43 21.39
CA PRO A 232 3.97 2.80 21.72
C PRO A 232 5.36 2.94 22.37
N ASP A 233 5.88 1.89 22.95
CA ASP A 233 7.20 1.86 23.59
C ASP A 233 8.35 1.70 22.58
N VAL A 234 8.06 1.31 21.33
CA VAL A 234 9.08 1.13 20.30
C VAL A 234 9.37 2.47 19.62
N PRO A 235 10.62 2.95 19.68
CA PRO A 235 10.99 4.24 19.09
C PRO A 235 10.95 4.21 17.56
N THR A 236 10.76 5.38 16.95
CA THR A 236 10.93 5.54 15.51
C THR A 236 12.41 5.48 15.13
N PHE A 237 12.70 5.32 13.84
CA PHE A 237 14.06 5.42 13.32
C PHE A 237 14.64 6.82 13.59
N ALA A 238 13.84 7.89 13.39
CA ALA A 238 14.26 9.26 13.62
C ALA A 238 14.61 9.54 15.10
N GLU A 239 13.84 9.00 16.06
CA GLU A 239 14.16 9.09 17.49
C GLU A 239 15.48 8.41 17.85
N GLN A 240 15.94 7.47 17.03
CA GLN A 240 17.23 6.79 17.17
C GLN A 240 18.35 7.43 16.31
N GLY A 241 18.13 8.63 15.79
CA GLY A 241 19.09 9.37 14.96
C GLY A 241 19.18 8.92 13.51
N ILE A 242 18.29 8.06 13.05
CA ILE A 242 18.27 7.51 11.68
C ILE A 242 17.18 8.24 10.89
N LYS A 243 17.61 9.16 10.01
CA LYS A 243 16.72 10.00 9.20
C LYS A 243 16.50 9.41 7.81
N ASP A 244 15.43 9.87 7.13
CA ASP A 244 15.11 9.57 5.73
C ASP A 244 14.90 8.06 5.45
N GLN A 245 14.44 7.33 6.47
CA GLN A 245 14.20 5.89 6.42
C GLN A 245 12.73 5.51 6.61
N GLU A 246 11.81 6.47 6.45
CA GLU A 246 10.38 6.18 6.56
C GLU A 246 9.96 5.22 5.45
N ALA A 247 9.30 4.15 5.85
CA ALA A 247 8.80 3.11 4.95
C ALA A 247 7.40 2.67 5.39
N TYR A 248 6.41 3.02 4.59
CA TYR A 248 5.01 2.65 4.83
C TYR A 248 4.52 1.69 3.75
N THR A 249 3.81 0.67 4.16
CA THR A 249 2.96 -0.08 3.25
C THR A 249 1.66 0.70 3.09
N LEU A 250 1.42 1.21 1.88
CA LEU A 250 0.23 1.98 1.54
C LEU A 250 -0.88 1.04 1.08
N THR A 251 -2.13 1.37 1.41
CA THR A 251 -3.32 0.77 0.78
C THR A 251 -4.25 1.90 0.34
N GLY A 252 -4.46 1.99 -0.95
CA GLY A 252 -5.32 2.99 -1.56
C GLY A 252 -6.28 2.39 -2.57
N ILE A 253 -7.27 3.18 -2.97
CA ILE A 253 -8.23 2.83 -4.03
C ILE A 253 -7.91 3.66 -5.27
N VAL A 254 -7.87 2.97 -6.42
CA VAL A 254 -7.79 3.58 -7.75
C VAL A 254 -8.93 3.06 -8.61
N ALA A 255 -9.28 3.83 -9.63
CA ALA A 255 -10.22 3.46 -10.69
C ALA A 255 -9.50 3.45 -12.04
N PRO A 256 -10.02 2.79 -13.09
CA PRO A 256 -9.50 2.94 -14.45
C PRO A 256 -9.46 4.41 -14.89
N ALA A 257 -8.45 4.79 -15.67
CA ALA A 257 -8.36 6.14 -16.22
C ALA A 257 -9.59 6.45 -17.08
N GLY A 258 -10.13 7.66 -16.94
CA GLY A 258 -11.36 8.08 -17.63
C GLY A 258 -12.66 7.76 -16.86
N THR A 259 -12.58 7.17 -15.66
CA THR A 259 -13.74 7.09 -14.77
C THR A 259 -14.29 8.50 -14.50
N PRO A 260 -15.61 8.73 -14.63
CA PRO A 260 -16.20 10.05 -14.43
C PRO A 260 -15.79 10.67 -13.09
N LYS A 261 -15.45 11.95 -13.13
CA LYS A 261 -14.94 12.66 -11.94
C LYS A 261 -15.94 12.62 -10.78
N GLU A 262 -17.20 12.70 -11.07
CA GLU A 262 -18.29 12.66 -10.09
C GLU A 262 -18.32 11.34 -9.33
N ILE A 263 -18.00 10.22 -10.00
CA ILE A 263 -17.90 8.88 -9.38
C ILE A 263 -16.65 8.81 -8.51
N VAL A 264 -15.49 9.29 -9.01
CA VAL A 264 -14.24 9.34 -8.25
C VAL A 264 -14.43 10.16 -6.96
N ASP A 265 -15.02 11.36 -7.09
CA ASP A 265 -15.29 12.26 -5.98
C ASP A 265 -16.29 11.66 -4.96
N LEU A 266 -17.32 10.97 -5.44
CA LEU A 266 -18.29 10.27 -4.59
C LEU A 266 -17.60 9.18 -3.78
N LEU A 267 -16.86 8.30 -4.43
CA LEU A 267 -16.12 7.21 -3.77
C LEU A 267 -15.12 7.76 -2.75
N SER A 268 -14.37 8.80 -3.12
CA SER A 268 -13.41 9.44 -2.22
C SER A 268 -14.08 10.01 -0.97
N ARG A 269 -15.21 10.74 -1.12
CA ARG A 269 -15.97 11.28 0.02
C ARG A 269 -16.50 10.19 0.94
N GLU A 270 -17.05 9.12 0.39
CA GLU A 270 -17.61 8.02 1.19
C GLU A 270 -16.51 7.23 1.91
N ILE A 271 -15.33 7.05 1.27
CA ILE A 271 -14.15 6.49 1.93
C ILE A 271 -13.70 7.40 3.08
N ALA A 272 -13.62 8.72 2.87
CA ALA A 272 -13.23 9.67 3.91
C ALA A 272 -14.18 9.65 5.11
N LYS A 273 -15.50 9.64 4.86
CA LYS A 273 -16.51 9.48 5.92
C LYS A 273 -16.33 8.16 6.69
N SER A 274 -16.03 7.09 5.97
CA SER A 274 -15.84 5.76 6.56
C SER A 274 -14.62 5.71 7.46
N VAL A 275 -13.48 6.22 6.99
CA VAL A 275 -12.22 6.25 7.74
C VAL A 275 -12.31 7.20 8.95
N ALA A 276 -13.09 8.28 8.86
CA ALA A 276 -13.29 9.22 9.97
C ALA A 276 -14.14 8.64 11.12
N ARG A 277 -14.82 7.50 10.92
CA ARG A 277 -15.62 6.87 11.97
C ARG A 277 -14.75 6.32 13.10
N PRO A 278 -15.11 6.54 14.37
CA PRO A 278 -14.35 6.02 15.51
C PRO A 278 -14.16 4.50 15.49
N ASP A 279 -15.24 3.75 15.18
CA ASP A 279 -15.22 2.28 15.12
C ASP A 279 -14.28 1.74 14.02
N VAL A 280 -14.18 2.44 12.88
CA VAL A 280 -13.25 2.09 11.80
C VAL A 280 -11.82 2.43 12.19
N ASN A 281 -11.57 3.63 12.75
CA ASN A 281 -10.24 4.02 13.19
C ASN A 281 -9.69 3.11 14.28
N GLU A 282 -10.50 2.76 15.27
CA GLU A 282 -10.12 1.81 16.32
C GLU A 282 -9.79 0.43 15.73
N ARG A 283 -10.62 -0.07 14.82
CA ARG A 283 -10.36 -1.34 14.13
C ARG A 283 -9.07 -1.31 13.33
N LEU A 284 -8.80 -0.20 12.61
CA LEU A 284 -7.54 -0.02 11.88
C LEU A 284 -6.34 -0.01 12.83
N ALA A 285 -6.43 0.75 13.93
CA ALA A 285 -5.36 0.86 14.92
C ALA A 285 -5.03 -0.50 15.58
N VAL A 286 -6.06 -1.26 15.99
CA VAL A 286 -5.91 -2.63 16.53
C VAL A 286 -5.21 -3.55 15.54
N LEU A 287 -5.43 -3.36 14.25
CA LEU A 287 -4.79 -4.13 13.17
C LEU A 287 -3.40 -3.58 12.78
N GLY A 288 -2.91 -2.52 13.44
CA GLY A 288 -1.60 -1.90 13.14
C GLY A 288 -1.59 -0.98 11.92
N PHE A 289 -2.77 -0.48 11.51
CA PHE A 289 -2.91 0.51 10.45
C PHE A 289 -3.25 1.89 11.03
N LYS A 290 -2.91 2.93 10.25
CA LYS A 290 -3.39 4.30 10.45
C LYS A 290 -4.27 4.68 9.27
N GLY A 291 -5.52 5.10 9.54
CA GLY A 291 -6.41 5.67 8.54
C GLY A 291 -5.88 7.02 8.03
N VAL A 292 -6.02 7.28 6.74
CA VAL A 292 -5.57 8.54 6.09
C VAL A 292 -6.74 9.23 5.40
N ALA A 293 -7.32 8.61 4.36
CA ALA A 293 -8.47 9.11 3.59
C ALA A 293 -8.26 10.51 3.00
N ASN A 294 -7.23 10.66 2.19
CA ASN A 294 -6.94 11.92 1.48
C ASN A 294 -7.77 12.08 0.19
N THR A 295 -7.70 13.27 -0.41
CA THR A 295 -8.38 13.57 -1.68
C THR A 295 -7.76 12.83 -2.86
N PRO A 296 -8.46 12.73 -4.01
CA PRO A 296 -7.91 12.14 -5.23
C PRO A 296 -6.62 12.85 -5.69
N GLU A 297 -6.58 14.17 -5.61
CA GLU A 297 -5.43 14.99 -6.00
C GLU A 297 -4.21 14.72 -5.10
N GLU A 298 -4.42 14.70 -3.78
CA GLU A 298 -3.37 14.38 -2.81
C GLU A 298 -2.86 12.95 -2.98
N PHE A 299 -3.76 12.00 -3.26
CA PHE A 299 -3.34 10.62 -3.50
C PHE A 299 -2.58 10.49 -4.82
N GLY A 300 -3.03 11.15 -5.88
CA GLY A 300 -2.30 11.21 -7.15
C GLY A 300 -0.89 11.80 -7.01
N ALA A 301 -0.73 12.86 -6.21
CA ALA A 301 0.57 13.43 -5.89
C ALA A 301 1.43 12.44 -5.09
N ARG A 302 0.83 11.75 -4.11
CA ARG A 302 1.53 10.72 -3.33
C ARG A 302 2.00 9.55 -4.19
N ILE A 303 1.20 9.07 -5.14
CA ILE A 303 1.61 8.01 -6.08
C ILE A 303 2.89 8.41 -6.82
N LYS A 304 2.98 9.65 -7.32
CA LYS A 304 4.18 10.15 -8.03
C LYS A 304 5.41 10.14 -7.13
N LEU A 305 5.28 10.66 -5.91
CA LEU A 305 6.38 10.68 -4.93
C LEU A 305 6.87 9.26 -4.57
N GLU A 306 5.95 8.31 -4.41
CA GLU A 306 6.32 6.92 -4.10
C GLU A 306 7.04 6.25 -5.29
N ILE A 307 6.62 6.52 -6.53
CA ILE A 307 7.30 6.03 -7.75
C ILE A 307 8.75 6.53 -7.79
N GLU A 308 8.96 7.83 -7.55
CA GLU A 308 10.30 8.44 -7.55
C GLU A 308 11.18 7.86 -6.43
N LYS A 309 10.66 7.84 -5.20
CA LYS A 309 11.36 7.33 -4.02
C LYS A 309 11.81 5.89 -4.21
N TRP A 310 10.88 5.01 -4.48
CA TRP A 310 11.17 3.59 -4.58
C TRP A 310 11.90 3.22 -5.86
N GLY A 311 11.65 3.94 -6.95
CA GLY A 311 12.42 3.81 -8.18
C GLY A 311 13.92 4.10 -7.96
N LYS A 312 14.25 5.10 -7.11
CA LYS A 312 15.64 5.35 -6.70
C LYS A 312 16.22 4.18 -5.90
N VAL A 313 15.49 3.67 -4.90
CA VAL A 313 15.95 2.53 -4.08
C VAL A 313 16.18 1.28 -4.93
N VAL A 314 15.25 0.98 -5.86
CA VAL A 314 15.37 -0.15 -6.80
C VAL A 314 16.64 -0.06 -7.63
N ARG A 315 16.95 1.12 -8.17
CA ARG A 315 18.19 1.36 -8.96
C ARG A 315 19.44 1.27 -8.09
N ASP A 316 19.45 1.93 -6.93
CA ASP A 316 20.64 1.98 -6.05
C ASP A 316 20.97 0.59 -5.46
N ALA A 317 19.94 -0.23 -5.22
CA ALA A 317 20.11 -1.62 -4.78
C ALA A 317 20.31 -2.63 -5.92
N ASN A 318 20.30 -2.17 -7.19
CA ASN A 318 20.42 -2.99 -8.40
C ASN A 318 19.39 -4.16 -8.42
N LEU A 319 18.15 -3.86 -8.02
CA LEU A 319 17.08 -4.84 -7.99
C LEU A 319 16.41 -4.96 -9.35
N ARG A 320 16.14 -6.19 -9.79
CA ARG A 320 15.41 -6.48 -11.03
C ARG A 320 14.71 -7.84 -10.94
N ILE A 321 13.50 -7.90 -11.46
CA ILE A 321 12.75 -9.15 -11.69
C ILE A 321 12.51 -9.29 -13.19
N GLU A 322 12.89 -10.43 -13.74
CA GLU A 322 12.71 -10.79 -15.16
C GLU A 322 11.26 -11.20 -15.47
#